data_f65e133f8886f74d0176e8af7550b3d3
#
_entry.id   f65e133f8886f74d0176e8af7550b3d3
#
_cell.length_a   1.000
_cell.length_b   1.000
_cell.length_c   1.000
_cell.angle_alpha   90.00
_cell.angle_beta   90.00
_cell.angle_gamma   90.00
#
_symmetry.space_group_name_H-M   'P 1'
#
loop_
_entity.id
_entity.type
_entity.pdbx_description
1 polymer ?
#
loop_
_entity_poly.entity_id
_entity_poly.type
_entity_poly.pdbx_seq_one_letter_code
_entity_poly.pdbx_strand_id
1 'polypeptide(L)'
;DPVGSDFRTGLYHPPRMLLSGEQIYYLNNDGANLTQYPPLLNLLFMPYQLFTENTAYLIHVIVLFSANLACLCLASRWAKDFILSQTNLGPHNKALVTWLLFLVMAVFTLTGYPFLFSIERGNYDILALLFAMLAVNSLLYHPKRIWIQVILLSIAVHLKIYPIALFVLLLFKHGKKLILPALAVNL
;
A
#
# COMPACT_ATOMS: atom_id res chain seq x y z
N ASP A 1 -23.19 -2.19 6.42
CA ASP A 1 -22.29 -3.35 6.25
C ASP A 1 -21.58 -3.63 7.56
N PRO A 2 -21.32 -4.90 7.92
CA PRO A 2 -20.61 -5.22 9.14
C PRO A 2 -19.17 -4.72 9.08
N VAL A 3 -18.64 -4.32 10.24
CA VAL A 3 -17.24 -3.87 10.36
C VAL A 3 -16.28 -4.94 9.83
N GLY A 4 -15.31 -4.54 9.01
CA GLY A 4 -14.37 -5.46 8.37
C GLY A 4 -14.92 -6.23 7.17
N SER A 5 -15.99 -5.76 6.54
CA SER A 5 -16.63 -6.49 5.42
C SER A 5 -15.64 -6.80 4.28
N ASP A 6 -14.84 -5.84 3.84
CA ASP A 6 -13.87 -6.05 2.75
C ASP A 6 -12.72 -6.98 3.17
N PHE A 7 -12.30 -6.90 4.45
CA PHE A 7 -11.33 -7.84 5.01
C PHE A 7 -11.87 -9.26 4.99
N ARG A 8 -13.09 -9.48 5.50
CA ARG A 8 -13.71 -10.81 5.61
C ARG A 8 -13.90 -11.44 4.24
N THR A 9 -14.58 -10.74 3.35
CA THR A 9 -14.94 -11.26 2.03
C THR A 9 -13.80 -11.28 1.04
N GLY A 10 -12.85 -10.33 1.13
CA GLY A 10 -11.76 -10.17 0.17
C GLY A 10 -10.41 -10.74 0.59
N LEU A 11 -10.09 -10.70 1.88
CA LEU A 11 -8.74 -11.03 2.37
C LEU A 11 -8.69 -12.26 3.27
N TYR A 12 -9.76 -12.58 3.99
CA TYR A 12 -9.78 -13.71 4.92
C TYR A 12 -10.41 -14.98 4.30
N HIS A 13 -11.63 -14.90 3.77
CA HIS A 13 -12.29 -16.07 3.24
C HIS A 13 -11.66 -16.66 1.96
N PRO A 14 -11.25 -15.87 0.93
CA PRO A 14 -10.70 -16.44 -0.29
C PRO A 14 -9.43 -17.28 -0.08
N PRO A 15 -8.40 -16.84 0.70
CA PRO A 15 -7.26 -17.70 1.02
C PRO A 15 -7.65 -18.98 1.76
N ARG A 16 -8.67 -18.94 2.63
CA ARG A 16 -9.16 -20.12 3.34
C ARG A 16 -9.79 -21.14 2.38
N MET A 17 -10.62 -20.66 1.45
CA MET A 17 -11.21 -21.50 0.41
C MET A 17 -10.16 -22.12 -0.50
N LEU A 18 -9.11 -21.34 -0.84
CA LEU A 18 -7.98 -21.83 -1.62
C LEU A 18 -7.26 -22.99 -0.90
N LEU A 19 -7.04 -22.88 0.42
CA LEU A 19 -6.42 -23.93 1.23
C LEU A 19 -7.29 -25.19 1.35
N SER A 20 -8.62 -25.07 1.30
CA SER A 20 -9.53 -26.21 1.26
C SER A 20 -9.72 -26.84 -0.14
N GLY A 21 -9.05 -26.30 -1.16
CA GLY A 21 -9.15 -26.76 -2.54
C GLY A 21 -10.38 -26.27 -3.28
N GLU A 22 -11.09 -25.29 -2.72
CA GLU A 22 -12.26 -24.69 -3.36
C GLU A 22 -11.86 -23.66 -4.43
N GLN A 23 -12.73 -23.55 -5.44
CA GLN A 23 -12.52 -22.61 -6.54
C GLN A 23 -13.01 -21.21 -6.14
N ILE A 24 -12.10 -20.23 -6.08
CA ILE A 24 -12.40 -18.87 -5.63
C ILE A 24 -12.71 -17.88 -6.76
N TYR A 25 -12.45 -18.26 -8.02
CA TYR A 25 -12.62 -17.37 -9.19
C TYR A 25 -13.85 -17.70 -10.03
N TYR A 26 -14.67 -18.66 -9.63
CA TYR A 26 -15.90 -19.01 -10.34
C TYR A 26 -17.09 -18.20 -9.82
N LEU A 27 -18.06 -18.02 -10.71
CA LEU A 27 -19.37 -17.52 -10.33
C LEU A 27 -20.06 -18.62 -9.48
N ASN A 28 -20.57 -18.24 -8.33
CA ASN A 28 -21.49 -19.11 -7.61
C ASN A 28 -22.84 -19.19 -8.36
N ASN A 29 -23.74 -20.07 -7.90
CA ASN A 29 -25.06 -20.26 -8.51
C ASN A 29 -25.89 -18.97 -8.55
N ASP A 30 -25.58 -17.99 -7.72
CA ASP A 30 -26.25 -16.68 -7.65
C ASP A 30 -25.60 -15.63 -8.58
N GLY A 31 -24.59 -16.03 -9.36
CA GLY A 31 -23.89 -15.15 -10.30
C GLY A 31 -22.87 -14.20 -9.65
N ALA A 32 -22.60 -14.33 -8.35
CA ALA A 32 -21.61 -13.50 -7.67
C ALA A 32 -20.21 -14.11 -7.78
N ASN A 33 -19.20 -13.29 -8.09
CA ASN A 33 -17.81 -13.69 -8.01
C ASN A 33 -17.39 -13.88 -6.55
N LEU A 34 -16.78 -15.02 -6.24
CA LEU A 34 -16.26 -15.29 -4.89
C LEU A 34 -15.10 -14.37 -4.52
N THR A 35 -14.26 -14.01 -5.50
CA THR A 35 -13.25 -12.97 -5.33
C THR A 35 -12.98 -12.24 -6.65
N GLN A 36 -12.70 -10.94 -6.54
CA GLN A 36 -12.28 -10.09 -7.66
C GLN A 36 -10.77 -9.76 -7.59
N TYR A 37 -10.06 -10.31 -6.61
CA TYR A 37 -8.68 -9.96 -6.31
C TYR A 37 -7.68 -10.88 -7.02
N PRO A 38 -6.51 -10.35 -7.42
CA PRO A 38 -5.45 -11.16 -8.06
C PRO A 38 -4.96 -12.30 -7.15
N PRO A 39 -4.47 -13.41 -7.73
CA PRO A 39 -3.95 -14.56 -6.96
C PRO A 39 -2.85 -14.19 -5.96
N LEU A 40 -1.97 -13.25 -6.29
CA LEU A 40 -0.91 -12.78 -5.41
C LEU A 40 -1.45 -12.22 -4.09
N LEU A 41 -2.61 -11.56 -4.13
CA LEU A 41 -3.24 -11.02 -2.93
C LEU A 41 -3.64 -12.15 -1.97
N ASN A 42 -4.22 -13.23 -2.49
CA ASN A 42 -4.60 -14.38 -1.69
C ASN A 42 -3.38 -15.03 -1.01
N LEU A 43 -2.25 -15.11 -1.71
CA LEU A 43 -1.00 -15.62 -1.14
C LEU A 43 -0.45 -14.68 -0.05
N LEU A 44 -0.51 -13.37 -0.27
CA LEU A 44 -0.01 -12.37 0.67
C LEU A 44 -0.78 -12.39 2.00
N PHE A 45 -2.10 -12.63 1.94
CA PHE A 45 -2.97 -12.68 3.13
C PHE A 45 -3.19 -14.10 3.69
N MET A 46 -2.60 -15.12 3.10
CA MET A 46 -2.64 -16.49 3.60
C MET A 46 -2.20 -16.64 5.07
N PRO A 47 -1.18 -15.92 5.58
CA PRO A 47 -0.80 -16.01 7.00
C PRO A 47 -1.92 -15.66 7.99
N TYR A 48 -2.94 -14.90 7.58
CA TYR A 48 -4.09 -14.62 8.44
C TYR A 48 -4.91 -15.86 8.80
N GLN A 49 -4.78 -16.94 8.01
CA GLN A 49 -5.45 -18.22 8.27
C GLN A 49 -4.94 -18.93 9.54
N LEU A 50 -3.80 -18.51 10.08
CA LEU A 50 -3.27 -19.00 11.36
C LEU A 50 -4.06 -18.48 12.57
N PHE A 51 -4.94 -17.52 12.37
CA PHE A 51 -5.69 -16.83 13.41
C PHE A 51 -7.19 -16.98 13.20
N THR A 52 -7.97 -16.79 14.27
CA THR A 52 -9.42 -16.61 14.13
C THR A 52 -9.72 -15.34 13.34
N GLU A 53 -10.84 -15.27 12.66
CA GLU A 53 -11.25 -14.16 11.82
C GLU A 53 -11.15 -12.79 12.54
N ASN A 54 -11.64 -12.72 13.78
CA ASN A 54 -11.60 -11.49 14.56
C ASN A 54 -10.17 -11.10 14.96
N THR A 55 -9.33 -12.08 15.32
CA THR A 55 -7.92 -11.83 15.62
C THR A 55 -7.16 -11.39 14.38
N ALA A 56 -7.40 -12.03 13.24
CA ALA A 56 -6.83 -11.67 11.95
C ALA A 56 -7.21 -10.24 11.54
N TYR A 57 -8.48 -9.86 11.75
CA TYR A 57 -8.94 -8.50 11.51
C TYR A 57 -8.25 -7.48 12.40
N LEU A 58 -8.09 -7.76 13.70
CA LEU A 58 -7.37 -6.88 14.61
C LEU A 58 -5.90 -6.71 14.18
N ILE A 59 -5.24 -7.80 13.81
CA ILE A 59 -3.86 -7.74 13.26
C ILE A 59 -3.83 -6.89 12.00
N HIS A 60 -4.82 -7.06 11.11
CA HIS A 60 -4.92 -6.26 9.88
C HIS A 60 -5.06 -4.76 10.18
N VAL A 61 -5.89 -4.38 11.13
CA VAL A 61 -6.04 -2.98 11.59
C VAL A 61 -4.71 -2.42 12.09
N ILE A 62 -3.95 -3.19 12.87
CA ILE A 62 -2.61 -2.79 13.34
C ILE A 62 -1.66 -2.59 12.14
N VAL A 63 -1.70 -3.48 11.15
CA VAL A 63 -0.91 -3.36 9.92
C VAL A 63 -1.29 -2.10 9.14
N LEU A 64 -2.59 -1.81 8.98
CA LEU A 64 -3.04 -0.58 8.32
C LEU A 64 -2.58 0.68 9.04
N PHE A 65 -2.67 0.68 10.38
CA PHE A 65 -2.21 1.80 11.19
C PHE A 65 -0.69 2.03 11.05
N SER A 66 0.08 0.95 11.09
CA SER A 66 1.53 0.99 10.91
C SER A 66 1.92 1.47 9.51
N ALA A 67 1.21 1.00 8.48
CA ALA A 67 1.41 1.44 7.10
C ALA A 67 1.09 2.93 6.92
N ASN A 68 -0.01 3.41 7.54
CA ASN A 68 -0.37 4.82 7.50
C ASN A 68 0.70 5.70 8.18
N LEU A 69 1.23 5.26 9.33
CA LEU A 69 2.33 5.97 10.02
C LEU A 69 3.59 6.01 9.14
N ALA A 70 3.94 4.92 8.47
CA ALA A 70 5.05 4.89 7.54
C ALA A 70 4.85 5.85 6.34
N CYS A 71 3.64 5.91 5.78
CA CYS A 71 3.28 6.89 4.74
C CYS A 71 3.46 8.33 5.24
N LEU A 72 3.00 8.64 6.45
CA LEU A 72 3.17 9.95 7.09
C LEU A 72 4.66 10.33 7.26
N CYS A 73 5.49 9.38 7.71
CA CYS A 73 6.93 9.61 7.85
C CYS A 73 7.59 9.90 6.50
N LEU A 74 7.24 9.15 5.45
CA LEU A 74 7.75 9.38 4.10
C LEU A 74 7.30 10.74 3.54
N ALA A 75 6.02 11.06 3.65
CA ALA A 75 5.47 12.33 3.18
C ALA A 75 6.08 13.53 3.92
N SER A 76 6.23 13.43 5.25
CA SER A 76 6.87 14.48 6.06
C SER A 76 8.34 14.68 5.68
N ARG A 77 9.07 13.58 5.39
CA ARG A 77 10.44 13.66 4.88
C ARG A 77 10.50 14.39 3.56
N TRP A 78 9.66 14.05 2.59
CA TRP A 78 9.63 14.70 1.28
C TRP A 78 9.25 16.18 1.38
N ALA A 79 8.23 16.50 2.19
CA ALA A 79 7.82 17.88 2.43
C ALA A 79 8.95 18.70 3.08
N LYS A 80 9.62 18.11 4.07
CA LYS A 80 10.81 18.70 4.69
C LYS A 80 11.90 18.99 3.65
N ASP A 81 12.31 17.98 2.87
CA ASP A 81 13.39 18.12 1.89
C ASP A 81 13.04 19.19 0.84
N PHE A 82 11.76 19.23 0.39
CA PHE A 82 11.26 20.26 -0.51
C PHE A 82 11.33 21.67 0.10
N ILE A 83 10.78 21.87 1.31
CA ILE A 83 10.75 23.18 1.96
C ILE A 83 12.17 23.66 2.26
N LEU A 84 13.05 22.77 2.73
CA LEU A 84 14.41 23.15 3.05
C LEU A 84 15.26 23.51 1.82
N SER A 85 14.90 22.98 0.64
CA SER A 85 15.52 23.36 -0.63
C SER A 85 15.11 24.76 -1.09
N GLN A 86 13.97 25.26 -0.63
CA GLN A 86 13.42 26.57 -1.04
C GLN A 86 13.66 27.68 -0.01
N THR A 87 14.12 27.35 1.21
CA THR A 87 14.21 28.30 2.32
C THR A 87 15.58 28.27 3.01
N ASN A 88 16.09 29.45 3.38
CA ASN A 88 17.30 29.62 4.17
C ASN A 88 17.02 29.69 5.69
N LEU A 89 16.16 28.79 6.18
CA LEU A 89 15.80 28.74 7.60
C LEU A 89 16.98 28.26 8.48
N GLY A 90 17.11 28.84 9.65
CA GLY A 90 18.06 28.36 10.67
C GLY A 90 17.67 26.97 11.21
N PRO A 91 18.63 26.22 11.85
CA PRO A 91 18.42 24.83 12.25
C PRO A 91 17.20 24.64 13.18
N HIS A 92 16.99 25.55 14.12
CA HIS A 92 15.86 25.50 15.06
C HIS A 92 14.50 25.62 14.34
N ASN A 93 14.39 26.59 13.42
CA ASN A 93 13.17 26.79 12.64
C ASN A 93 12.90 25.62 11.68
N LYS A 94 13.95 24.98 11.15
CA LYS A 94 13.83 23.76 10.34
C LYS A 94 13.18 22.62 11.14
N ALA A 95 13.64 22.40 12.38
CA ALA A 95 13.06 21.37 13.24
C ALA A 95 11.59 21.67 13.55
N LEU A 96 11.28 22.92 13.94
CA LEU A 96 9.89 23.34 14.24
C LEU A 96 8.97 23.13 13.04
N VAL A 97 9.35 23.58 11.85
CA VAL A 97 8.56 23.43 10.63
C VAL A 97 8.33 21.94 10.32
N THR A 98 9.35 21.08 10.50
CA THR A 98 9.23 19.64 10.28
C THR A 98 8.19 19.02 11.21
N TRP A 99 8.24 19.36 12.51
CA TRP A 99 7.28 18.84 13.49
C TRP A 99 5.85 19.35 13.24
N LEU A 100 5.68 20.64 12.92
CA LEU A 100 4.38 21.20 12.59
C LEU A 100 3.77 20.52 11.36
N LEU A 101 4.56 20.30 10.32
CA LEU A 101 4.11 19.58 9.12
C LEU A 101 3.69 18.15 9.46
N PHE A 102 4.49 17.43 10.22
CA PHE A 102 4.15 16.07 10.65
C PHE A 102 2.83 16.06 11.42
N LEU A 103 2.65 16.96 12.40
CA LEU A 103 1.44 17.05 13.20
C LEU A 103 0.20 17.36 12.33
N VAL A 104 0.30 18.36 11.46
CA VAL A 104 -0.80 18.73 10.57
C VAL A 104 -1.17 17.57 9.67
N MET A 105 -0.19 16.94 9.02
CA MET A 105 -0.43 15.77 8.18
C MET A 105 -1.01 14.59 8.97
N ALA A 106 -0.53 14.35 10.19
CA ALA A 106 -1.04 13.29 11.07
C ALA A 106 -2.51 13.52 11.42
N VAL A 107 -2.87 14.75 11.82
CA VAL A 107 -4.27 15.10 12.10
C VAL A 107 -5.16 14.85 10.89
N PHE A 108 -4.82 15.42 9.72
CA PHE A 108 -5.61 15.25 8.50
C PHE A 108 -5.72 13.79 8.05
N THR A 109 -4.66 13.00 8.20
CA THR A 109 -4.67 11.61 7.76
C THR A 109 -5.44 10.73 8.74
N LEU A 110 -5.24 10.89 10.06
CA LEU A 110 -5.88 10.06 11.07
C LEU A 110 -7.36 10.37 11.26
N THR A 111 -7.78 11.62 11.04
CA THR A 111 -9.19 12.02 11.12
C THR A 111 -9.88 12.02 9.76
N GLY A 112 -9.12 11.83 8.68
CA GLY A 112 -9.66 11.82 7.32
C GLY A 112 -10.53 10.60 7.04
N TYR A 113 -11.67 10.84 6.37
CA TYR A 113 -12.60 9.77 5.97
C TYR A 113 -11.94 8.58 5.27
N PRO A 114 -10.97 8.75 4.33
CA PRO A 114 -10.35 7.62 3.66
C PRO A 114 -9.65 6.64 4.61
N PHE A 115 -9.00 7.14 5.66
CA PHE A 115 -8.33 6.29 6.64
C PHE A 115 -9.34 5.57 7.55
N LEU A 116 -10.31 6.30 8.07
CA LEU A 116 -11.37 5.73 8.91
C LEU A 116 -12.17 4.68 8.15
N PHE A 117 -12.51 4.96 6.89
CA PHE A 117 -13.19 4.03 6.00
C PHE A 117 -12.34 2.77 5.73
N SER A 118 -11.04 2.93 5.51
CA SER A 118 -10.14 1.79 5.32
C SER A 118 -10.08 0.88 6.55
N ILE A 119 -10.10 1.47 7.76
CA ILE A 119 -10.16 0.68 9.00
C ILE A 119 -11.52 0.01 9.14
N GLU A 120 -12.61 0.77 9.01
CA GLU A 120 -13.96 0.24 9.18
C GLU A 120 -14.24 -0.94 8.27
N ARG A 121 -13.85 -0.88 7.01
CA ARG A 121 -14.05 -1.95 6.04
C ARG A 121 -12.95 -3.00 6.01
N GLY A 122 -11.78 -2.68 6.59
CA GLY A 122 -10.57 -3.51 6.47
C GLY A 122 -9.98 -3.49 5.06
N ASN A 123 -10.09 -2.34 4.36
CA ASN A 123 -9.55 -2.15 3.02
C ASN A 123 -8.03 -1.94 3.06
N TYR A 124 -7.31 -2.47 2.09
CA TYR A 124 -5.85 -2.43 2.01
C TYR A 124 -5.28 -1.32 1.09
N ASP A 125 -6.06 -0.32 0.75
CA ASP A 125 -5.62 0.83 -0.07
C ASP A 125 -4.38 1.51 0.51
N ILE A 126 -4.28 1.59 1.84
CA ILE A 126 -3.14 2.17 2.53
C ILE A 126 -1.86 1.35 2.30
N LEU A 127 -1.97 0.03 2.20
CA LEU A 127 -0.83 -0.83 1.87
C LEU A 127 -0.35 -0.58 0.44
N ALA A 128 -1.28 -0.47 -0.52
CA ALA A 128 -0.93 -0.13 -1.90
C ALA A 128 -0.25 1.25 -1.97
N LEU A 129 -0.77 2.25 -1.23
CA LEU A 129 -0.15 3.56 -1.13
C LEU A 129 1.25 3.49 -0.52
N LEU A 130 1.45 2.73 0.55
CA LEU A 130 2.77 2.56 1.18
C LEU A 130 3.80 2.01 0.19
N PHE A 131 3.49 0.92 -0.51
CA PHE A 131 4.41 0.35 -1.49
C PHE A 131 4.68 1.29 -2.66
N ALA A 132 3.69 2.03 -3.13
CA ALA A 132 3.86 3.07 -4.15
C ALA A 132 4.78 4.19 -3.66
N MET A 133 4.59 4.68 -2.43
CA MET A 133 5.45 5.71 -1.83
C MET A 133 6.88 5.20 -1.59
N LEU A 134 7.06 3.95 -1.18
CA LEU A 134 8.39 3.33 -1.05
C LEU A 134 9.10 3.23 -2.40
N ALA A 135 8.38 2.88 -3.48
CA ALA A 135 8.93 2.86 -4.83
C ALA A 135 9.40 4.27 -5.25
N VAL A 136 8.57 5.29 -5.05
CA VAL A 136 8.93 6.70 -5.32
C VAL A 136 10.11 7.15 -4.43
N ASN A 137 10.10 6.81 -3.15
CA ASN A 137 11.21 7.11 -2.25
C ASN A 137 12.53 6.48 -2.72
N SER A 138 12.48 5.22 -3.16
CA SER A 138 13.64 4.54 -3.74
C SER A 138 14.09 5.23 -5.04
N LEU A 139 13.17 5.70 -5.87
CA LEU A 139 13.48 6.44 -7.10
C LEU A 139 14.21 7.78 -6.80
N LEU A 140 13.76 8.50 -5.77
CA LEU A 140 14.33 9.81 -5.40
C LEU A 140 15.70 9.68 -4.75
N TYR A 141 15.89 8.75 -3.81
CA TYR A 141 17.10 8.66 -2.99
C TYR A 141 18.08 7.56 -3.42
N HIS A 142 17.60 6.55 -4.16
CA HIS A 142 18.39 5.41 -4.62
C HIS A 142 18.12 5.07 -6.09
N PRO A 143 18.35 6.01 -7.05
CA PRO A 143 17.93 5.85 -8.44
C PRO A 143 18.57 4.64 -9.16
N LYS A 144 19.69 4.13 -8.66
CA LYS A 144 20.37 2.96 -9.24
C LYS A 144 19.68 1.62 -8.90
N ARG A 145 18.78 1.59 -7.92
CA ARG A 145 18.13 0.34 -7.43
C ARG A 145 16.85 0.03 -8.21
N ILE A 146 16.96 -0.13 -9.52
CA ILE A 146 15.80 -0.31 -10.43
C ILE A 146 14.93 -1.50 -10.00
N TRP A 147 15.53 -2.63 -9.65
CA TRP A 147 14.79 -3.84 -9.22
C TRP A 147 13.91 -3.60 -7.99
N ILE A 148 14.43 -2.89 -7.00
CA ILE A 148 13.64 -2.57 -5.79
C ILE A 148 12.45 -1.68 -6.15
N GLN A 149 12.64 -0.69 -7.01
CA GLN A 149 11.58 0.21 -7.45
C GLN A 149 10.48 -0.56 -8.20
N VAL A 150 10.87 -1.47 -9.10
CA VAL A 150 9.94 -2.30 -9.86
C VAL A 150 9.18 -3.25 -8.94
N ILE A 151 9.86 -3.98 -8.05
CA ILE A 151 9.22 -4.92 -7.12
C ILE A 151 8.20 -4.18 -6.24
N LEU A 152 8.58 -3.07 -5.62
CA LEU A 152 7.69 -2.30 -4.75
C LEU A 152 6.46 -1.78 -5.52
N LEU A 153 6.68 -1.27 -6.74
CA LEU A 153 5.58 -0.76 -7.55
C LEU A 153 4.69 -1.90 -8.06
N SER A 154 5.26 -3.05 -8.43
CA SER A 154 4.48 -4.23 -8.83
C SER A 154 3.61 -4.74 -7.69
N ILE A 155 4.14 -4.82 -6.46
CA ILE A 155 3.33 -5.16 -5.28
C ILE A 155 2.16 -4.15 -5.13
N ALA A 156 2.44 -2.84 -5.24
CA ALA A 156 1.40 -1.81 -5.16
C ALA A 156 0.30 -2.01 -6.22
N VAL A 157 0.68 -2.33 -7.47
CA VAL A 157 -0.25 -2.57 -8.59
C VAL A 157 -1.07 -3.84 -8.37
N HIS A 158 -0.47 -4.90 -7.84
CA HIS A 158 -1.21 -6.13 -7.51
C HIS A 158 -2.17 -5.95 -6.33
N LEU A 159 -1.84 -5.07 -5.40
CA LEU A 159 -2.78 -4.67 -4.35
C LEU A 159 -3.93 -3.83 -4.94
N LYS A 160 -3.62 -2.81 -5.73
CA LYS A 160 -4.59 -1.93 -6.39
C LYS A 160 -4.03 -1.47 -7.74
N ILE A 161 -4.85 -1.46 -8.77
CA ILE A 161 -4.38 -1.19 -10.14
C ILE A 161 -3.90 0.25 -10.39
N TYR A 162 -4.44 1.23 -9.66
CA TYR A 162 -4.13 2.65 -9.91
C TYR A 162 -2.64 3.05 -9.78
N PRO A 163 -1.78 2.41 -8.95
CA PRO A 163 -0.34 2.71 -8.93
C PRO A 163 0.38 2.41 -10.25
N ILE A 164 -0.24 1.69 -11.20
CA ILE A 164 0.35 1.39 -12.51
C ILE A 164 0.78 2.68 -13.24
N ALA A 165 0.08 3.80 -13.01
CA ALA A 165 0.44 5.09 -13.58
C ALA A 165 1.86 5.54 -13.19
N LEU A 166 2.38 5.11 -12.04
CA LEU A 166 3.73 5.44 -11.58
C LEU A 166 4.83 4.72 -12.38
N PHE A 167 4.51 3.64 -13.12
CA PHE A 167 5.46 3.04 -14.07
C PHE A 167 5.91 4.03 -15.14
N VAL A 168 5.07 5.00 -15.49
CA VAL A 168 5.43 6.08 -16.41
C VAL A 168 6.63 6.89 -15.87
N LEU A 169 6.64 7.19 -14.56
CA LEU A 169 7.76 7.89 -13.92
C LEU A 169 9.05 7.06 -13.97
N LEU A 170 8.95 5.74 -13.75
CA LEU A 170 10.10 4.84 -13.88
C LEU A 170 10.60 4.78 -15.32
N LEU A 171 9.70 4.75 -16.31
CA LEU A 171 10.07 4.77 -17.74
C LEU A 171 10.82 6.05 -18.11
N PHE A 172 10.35 7.22 -17.68
CA PHE A 172 11.06 8.48 -17.91
C PHE A 172 12.46 8.50 -17.29
N LYS A 173 12.61 7.90 -16.11
CA LYS A 173 13.89 7.88 -15.39
C LYS A 173 14.88 6.86 -15.94
N HIS A 174 14.43 5.66 -16.29
CA HIS A 174 15.29 4.51 -16.61
C HIS A 174 15.26 4.10 -18.08
N GLY A 175 14.28 4.56 -18.85
CA GLY A 175 14.12 4.22 -20.26
C GLY A 175 14.04 2.69 -20.48
N LYS A 176 14.72 2.21 -21.51
CA LYS A 176 14.73 0.77 -21.88
C LYS A 176 15.26 -0.17 -20.77
N LYS A 177 16.05 0.33 -19.82
CA LYS A 177 16.57 -0.49 -18.70
C LYS A 177 15.48 -1.00 -17.77
N LEU A 178 14.28 -0.41 -17.82
CA LEU A 178 13.13 -0.84 -17.03
C LEU A 178 12.48 -2.12 -17.58
N ILE A 179 12.57 -2.38 -18.88
CA ILE A 179 11.80 -3.44 -19.56
C ILE A 179 12.05 -4.80 -18.93
N LEU A 180 13.31 -5.21 -18.79
CA LEU A 180 13.65 -6.52 -18.23
C LEU A 180 13.16 -6.70 -16.78
N PRO A 181 13.43 -5.79 -15.82
CA PRO A 181 12.88 -5.90 -14.49
C PRO A 181 11.35 -5.91 -14.45
N ALA A 182 10.69 -5.07 -15.25
CA ALA A 182 9.23 -5.01 -15.28
C ALA A 182 8.61 -6.32 -15.79
N LEU A 183 9.15 -6.92 -16.84
CA LEU A 183 8.69 -8.22 -17.34
C LEU A 183 8.95 -9.33 -16.33
N ALA A 184 10.15 -9.41 -15.75
CA ALA A 184 10.52 -10.49 -14.85
C ALA A 184 9.72 -10.52 -13.52
N VAL A 185 9.14 -9.40 -13.11
CA VAL A 185 8.37 -9.31 -11.85
C VAL A 185 6.86 -9.47 -12.09
N ASN A 186 6.35 -9.18 -13.30
CA ASN A 186 4.91 -9.17 -13.58
C ASN A 186 4.46 -10.30 -14.54
N LEU A 187 5.36 -11.15 -14.99
CA LEU A 187 5.06 -12.42 -15.70
C LEU A 187 5.15 -13.60 -14.74
#